data_a24ded522730de9f807c1385427df69d
#
_entry.id   a24ded522730de9f807c1385427df69d
#
_cell.length_a   1.000
_cell.length_b   1.000
_cell.length_c   1.000
_cell.angle_alpha   90.00
_cell.angle_beta   90.00
_cell.angle_gamma   90.00
#
_symmetry.space_group_name_H-M   'P 1'
#
loop_
_entity.id
_entity.type
_entity.pdbx_description
1 polymer ?
#
loop_
_entity_poly.entity_id
_entity_poly.type
_entity_poly.pdbx_seq_one_letter_code
_entity_poly.pdbx_strand_id
1 'polypeptide(L)'
;MIRTKLGHLYTGITQDVQRRFKEHQEGGVKAAKSLKGKNPLILVYYEEIGNHSLALKTEAAIKKWPKEKKESLVRKEIPLAI
;
A
#
# COMPACT_ATOMS: atom_id res chain seq x y z
N MET A 1 1.21 1.45 2.04
CA MET A 1 1.33 1.80 0.61
C MET A 1 2.75 1.64 0.13
N ILE A 2 2.89 1.22 -1.09
CA ILE A 2 4.18 1.01 -1.72
C ILE A 2 4.30 1.94 -2.90
N ARG A 3 5.43 2.66 -3.00
CA ARG A 3 5.73 3.50 -4.15
C ARG A 3 6.55 2.69 -5.15
N THR A 4 6.13 2.72 -6.41
CA THR A 4 6.85 2.04 -7.48
C THR A 4 7.91 2.95 -8.09
N LYS A 5 8.75 2.36 -8.92
CA LYS A 5 9.80 3.05 -9.69
C LYS A 5 9.30 4.28 -10.45
N LEU A 6 8.08 4.25 -10.96
CA LEU A 6 7.48 5.37 -11.70
C LEU A 6 6.74 6.36 -10.81
N GLY A 7 6.78 6.18 -9.49
CA GLY A 7 6.12 7.08 -8.54
C GLY A 7 4.66 6.76 -8.26
N HIS A 8 4.12 5.68 -8.80
CA HIS A 8 2.76 5.25 -8.51
C HIS A 8 2.66 4.67 -7.11
N LEU A 9 1.50 4.79 -6.50
CA LEU A 9 1.23 4.23 -5.18
C LEU A 9 0.34 2.99 -5.30
N TYR A 10 0.79 1.90 -4.69
CA TYR A 10 0.02 0.67 -4.56
C TYR A 10 -0.51 0.57 -3.13
N THR A 11 -1.81 0.29 -2.99
CA THR A 11 -2.46 0.10 -1.70
C THR A 11 -2.85 -1.37 -1.53
N GLY A 12 -2.47 -1.95 -0.41
CA GLY A 12 -2.83 -3.33 -0.10
C GLY A 12 -2.95 -3.53 1.40
N ILE A 13 -3.49 -4.67 1.81
CA ILE A 13 -3.59 -5.06 3.21
C ILE A 13 -2.83 -6.36 3.45
N THR A 14 -2.32 -6.51 4.68
CA THR A 14 -1.65 -7.73 5.10
C THR A 14 -1.62 -7.80 6.62
N GLN A 15 -1.47 -9.00 7.17
CA GLN A 15 -1.22 -9.21 8.60
C GLN A 15 0.26 -9.09 8.96
N ASP A 16 1.14 -9.09 7.96
CA ASP A 16 2.58 -8.97 8.15
C ASP A 16 3.17 -8.07 7.06
N VAL A 17 3.31 -6.79 7.38
CA VAL A 17 3.76 -5.77 6.43
C VAL A 17 5.14 -6.07 5.88
N GLN A 18 6.09 -6.42 6.74
CA GLN A 18 7.47 -6.65 6.32
C GLN A 18 7.59 -7.86 5.40
N ARG A 19 6.93 -8.95 5.74
CA ARG A 19 6.94 -10.15 4.91
C ARG A 19 6.29 -9.87 3.55
N ARG A 20 5.14 -9.21 3.54
CA ARG A 20 4.41 -8.94 2.30
C ARG A 20 5.20 -7.99 1.39
N PHE A 21 5.84 -6.98 1.96
CA PHE A 21 6.69 -6.07 1.21
C PHE A 21 7.85 -6.83 0.56
N LYS A 22 8.48 -7.72 1.30
CA LYS A 22 9.57 -8.55 0.77
C LYS A 22 9.09 -9.43 -0.38
N GLU A 23 7.92 -10.05 -0.25
CA GLU A 23 7.32 -10.85 -1.31
C GLU A 23 7.12 -10.02 -2.59
N HIS A 24 6.65 -8.79 -2.44
CA HIS A 24 6.47 -7.90 -3.58
C HIS A 24 7.81 -7.52 -4.21
N GLN A 25 8.83 -7.25 -3.41
CA GLN A 25 10.15 -6.89 -3.92
C GLN A 25 10.79 -8.04 -4.69
N GLU A 26 10.63 -9.26 -4.21
CA GLU A 26 11.18 -10.45 -4.87
C GLU A 26 10.54 -10.72 -6.23
N GLY A 27 9.32 -10.25 -6.43
CA GLY A 27 8.65 -10.37 -7.73
C GLY A 27 8.23 -11.78 -8.13
N GLY A 28 8.22 -12.71 -7.17
CA GLY A 28 7.81 -14.09 -7.41
C GLY A 28 6.31 -14.25 -7.53
N VAL A 29 5.83 -15.50 -7.46
CA VAL A 29 4.40 -15.83 -7.63
C VAL A 29 3.52 -15.19 -6.56
N LYS A 30 4.08 -14.85 -5.39
CA LYS A 30 3.34 -14.22 -4.30
C LYS A 30 3.23 -12.71 -4.44
N ALA A 31 3.98 -12.08 -5.34
CA ALA A 31 3.92 -10.64 -5.55
C ALA A 31 2.61 -10.25 -6.24
N ALA A 32 2.08 -9.07 -5.90
CA ALA A 32 0.93 -8.55 -6.62
C ALA A 32 1.30 -8.32 -8.09
N LYS A 33 0.39 -8.70 -8.99
CA LYS A 33 0.61 -8.57 -10.44
C LYS A 33 0.98 -7.15 -10.85
N SER A 34 0.31 -6.17 -10.24
CA SER A 34 0.55 -4.75 -10.55
C SER A 34 1.93 -4.25 -10.11
N LEU A 35 2.62 -5.01 -9.27
CA LEU A 35 3.96 -4.62 -8.79
C LEU A 35 5.09 -5.37 -9.48
N LYS A 36 4.79 -6.40 -10.25
CA LYS A 36 5.83 -7.16 -10.97
C LYS A 36 6.52 -6.27 -12.00
N GLY A 37 7.85 -6.32 -12.02
CA GLY A 37 8.66 -5.55 -12.96
C GLY A 37 8.72 -4.06 -12.65
N LYS A 38 8.24 -3.62 -11.49
CA LYS A 38 8.20 -2.20 -11.12
C LYS A 38 9.18 -1.83 -10.00
N ASN A 39 10.16 -2.69 -9.74
CA ASN A 39 11.22 -2.39 -8.80
C ASN A 39 12.08 -1.22 -9.32
N PRO A 40 12.67 -0.43 -8.42
CA PRO A 40 12.64 -0.60 -6.97
C PRO A 40 11.29 -0.21 -6.36
N LEU A 41 10.90 -0.92 -5.30
CA LEU A 41 9.72 -0.63 -4.51
C LEU A 41 10.12 0.00 -3.18
N ILE A 42 9.33 0.96 -2.70
CA ILE A 42 9.59 1.62 -1.42
C ILE A 42 8.32 1.54 -0.58
N LEU A 43 8.44 1.00 0.63
CA LEU A 43 7.34 1.04 1.59
C LEU A 43 7.29 2.44 2.19
N VAL A 44 6.27 3.23 1.82
CA VAL A 44 6.18 4.64 2.21
C VAL A 44 5.16 4.92 3.30
N TYR A 45 4.23 4.00 3.54
CA TYR A 45 3.21 4.18 4.57
C TYR A 45 2.60 2.84 4.95
N TYR A 46 2.38 2.63 6.24
CA TYR A 46 1.54 1.53 6.72
C TYR A 46 0.84 1.95 8.01
N GLU A 47 -0.30 1.32 8.28
CA GLU A 47 -1.07 1.55 9.48
C GLU A 47 -1.66 0.23 9.96
N GLU A 48 -1.63 0.03 11.27
CA GLU A 48 -2.19 -1.16 11.85
C GLU A 48 -3.68 -0.94 12.12
N ILE A 49 -4.52 -1.82 11.56
CA ILE A 49 -5.97 -1.79 11.76
C ILE A 49 -6.35 -3.14 12.36
N GLY A 50 -6.83 -3.11 13.60
CA GLY A 50 -7.07 -4.32 14.38
C GLY A 50 -8.26 -5.18 13.94
N ASN A 51 -9.00 -4.78 12.91
CA ASN A 51 -10.19 -5.48 12.42
C ASN A 51 -10.06 -5.73 10.93
N HIS A 52 -10.13 -7.01 10.52
CA HIS A 52 -9.95 -7.38 9.11
C HIS A 52 -11.01 -6.76 8.20
N SER A 53 -12.28 -6.77 8.61
CA SER A 53 -13.35 -6.16 7.81
C SER A 53 -13.12 -4.67 7.62
N LEU A 54 -12.68 -3.98 8.68
CA LEU A 54 -12.37 -2.56 8.61
C LEU A 54 -11.17 -2.31 7.71
N ALA A 55 -10.15 -3.17 7.78
CA ALA A 55 -8.98 -3.07 6.90
C ALA A 55 -9.37 -3.20 5.42
N LEU A 56 -10.27 -4.13 5.09
CA LEU A 56 -10.76 -4.30 3.72
C LEU A 56 -11.52 -3.07 3.24
N LYS A 57 -12.37 -2.49 4.10
CA LYS A 57 -13.12 -1.27 3.75
C LYS A 57 -12.17 -0.09 3.55
N THR A 58 -11.14 0.02 4.39
CA THR A 58 -10.13 1.06 4.31
C THR A 58 -9.37 0.96 2.99
N GLU A 59 -8.93 -0.24 2.64
CA GLU A 59 -8.22 -0.47 1.38
C GLU A 59 -9.08 -0.05 0.19
N ALA A 60 -10.35 -0.49 0.17
CA ALA A 60 -11.26 -0.16 -0.92
C ALA A 60 -11.49 1.34 -1.03
N ALA A 61 -11.62 2.03 0.09
CA ALA A 61 -11.80 3.49 0.11
C ALA A 61 -10.57 4.20 -0.43
N ILE A 62 -9.37 3.83 0.05
CA ILE A 62 -8.12 4.47 -0.36
C ILE A 62 -7.84 4.26 -1.84
N LYS A 63 -8.16 3.09 -2.37
CA LYS A 63 -7.97 2.81 -3.80
C LYS A 63 -8.74 3.77 -4.70
N LYS A 64 -9.84 4.33 -4.20
CA LYS A 64 -10.67 5.29 -4.93
C LYS A 64 -10.22 6.73 -4.74
N TRP A 65 -9.28 7.00 -3.83
CA TRP A 65 -8.82 8.36 -3.58
C TRP A 65 -8.00 8.89 -4.77
N PRO A 66 -8.08 10.20 -5.05
CA PRO A 66 -7.16 10.81 -5.99
C PRO A 66 -5.72 10.72 -5.46
N LYS A 67 -4.76 10.76 -6.38
CA LYS A 67 -3.34 10.63 -6.03
C LYS A 67 -2.90 11.63 -4.97
N GLU A 68 -3.35 12.89 -5.09
CA GLU A 68 -2.99 13.96 -4.14
C GLU A 68 -3.38 13.60 -2.72
N LYS A 69 -4.55 13.01 -2.52
CA LYS A 69 -5.00 12.61 -1.20
C LYS A 69 -4.17 11.45 -0.64
N LYS A 70 -3.80 10.50 -1.50
CA LYS A 70 -2.90 9.40 -1.09
C LYS A 70 -1.54 9.93 -0.69
N GLU A 71 -0.99 10.89 -1.45
CA GLU A 71 0.29 11.52 -1.12
C GLU A 71 0.24 12.27 0.19
N SER A 72 -0.88 12.97 0.47
CA SER A 72 -1.07 13.64 1.75
C SER A 72 -1.07 12.66 2.92
N LEU A 73 -1.67 11.49 2.75
CA LEU A 73 -1.63 10.44 3.78
C LEU A 73 -0.19 9.94 3.99
N VAL A 74 0.55 9.72 2.91
CA VAL A 74 1.95 9.27 2.98
C VAL A 74 2.80 10.28 3.73
N ARG A 75 2.59 11.58 3.50
CA ARG A 75 3.29 12.65 4.21
C ARG A 75 2.75 12.90 5.62
N LYS A 76 1.73 12.16 6.04
CA LYS A 76 1.08 12.30 7.34
C LYS A 76 0.46 13.69 7.55
N GLU A 77 0.07 14.34 6.46
CA GLU A 77 -0.62 15.64 6.50
C GLU A 77 -2.10 15.50 6.84
N ILE A 78 -2.67 14.32 6.59
CA ILE A 78 -4.04 14.00 6.94
C ILE A 78 -4.07 12.68 7.72
N PRO A 79 -5.01 12.51 8.67
CA PRO A 79 -5.15 11.23 9.36
C PRO A 79 -5.85 10.20 8.48
N LEU A 80 -5.61 8.93 8.76
CA LEU A 80 -6.39 7.86 8.14
C LEU A 80 -7.72 7.78 8.90
N ALA A 81 -8.72 8.50 8.40
CA ALA A 81 -10.07 8.51 8.97
C ALA A 81 -11.03 7.84 7.97
N ILE A 82 -11.84 6.94 8.51
CA ILE A 82 -12.81 6.20 7.70
C ILE A 82 -14.16 6.31 8.36
#